data_b794d921a7884011f79c91e05fd440fa
#
_entry.id   b794d921a7884011f79c91e05fd440fa
#
_cell.length_a   1.000
_cell.length_b   1.000
_cell.length_c   1.000
_cell.angle_alpha   90.00
_cell.angle_beta   90.00
_cell.angle_gamma   90.00
#
_symmetry.space_group_name_H-M   'P 1'
#
loop_
_entity.id
_entity.type
_entity.pdbx_description
1 polymer ?
#
loop_
_entity_poly.entity_id
_entity_poly.type
_entity_poly.pdbx_seq_one_letter_code
_entity_poly.pdbx_strand_id
1 'polypeptide(L)'
;MRSHMDDRFIEDFKSFAQAEALRDPDLETPLGQLIEGLGSVDSVNPEPGPTLPVVRDHLGAALDAASGAAGSLLRGVVSGLSWVQPYLEHAGEPDMDALRAGYAYAPIVGALDGGLSPLWFSDAVFAGAVLQGPDVVYPSHVHKAAELYWVASGTARWQKGDEWSIHGPGTLIFHD
;
A
#
# COMPACT_ATOMS: atom_id res chain seq x y z
N MET A 1 4.79 13.54 23.69
CA MET A 1 3.32 13.63 23.73
C MET A 1 2.84 12.88 22.49
N ARG A 2 2.41 11.61 22.64
CA ARG A 2 1.92 10.80 21.51
C ARG A 2 0.70 11.50 20.91
N SER A 3 0.68 11.66 19.61
CA SER A 3 -0.45 12.30 18.94
C SER A 3 -1.64 11.35 18.96
N HIS A 4 -2.82 11.83 19.38
CA HIS A 4 -4.09 11.09 19.32
C HIS A 4 -4.47 10.63 17.89
N MET A 5 -3.76 11.08 16.88
CA MET A 5 -3.95 10.67 15.48
C MET A 5 -3.39 9.28 15.19
N ASP A 6 -2.33 8.88 15.88
CA ASP A 6 -1.60 7.64 15.58
C ASP A 6 -2.40 6.38 15.96
N ASP A 7 -3.01 6.37 17.14
CA ASP A 7 -3.78 5.20 17.61
C ASP A 7 -5.06 4.98 16.79
N ARG A 8 -5.67 6.07 16.29
CA ARG A 8 -6.91 6.01 15.54
C ARG A 8 -6.78 5.33 14.18
N PHE A 9 -5.67 5.58 13.46
CA PHE A 9 -5.47 4.95 12.14
C PHE A 9 -5.44 3.43 12.23
N ILE A 10 -4.71 2.86 13.18
CA ILE A 10 -4.62 1.42 13.35
C ILE A 10 -5.99 0.80 13.67
N GLU A 11 -6.78 1.45 14.53
CA GLU A 11 -8.13 0.97 14.86
C GLU A 11 -9.09 1.12 13.65
N ASP A 12 -9.01 2.21 12.89
CA ASP A 12 -9.78 2.40 11.66
C ASP A 12 -9.38 1.36 10.60
N PHE A 13 -8.10 1.00 10.51
CA PHE A 13 -7.61 -0.03 9.58
C PHE A 13 -8.09 -1.43 9.98
N LYS A 14 -8.02 -1.79 11.26
CA LYS A 14 -8.60 -3.05 11.75
C LYS A 14 -10.10 -3.13 11.46
N SER A 15 -10.83 -2.06 11.75
CA SER A 15 -12.28 -1.99 11.50
C SER A 15 -12.60 -2.15 10.02
N PHE A 16 -11.78 -1.57 9.14
CA PHE A 16 -11.90 -1.74 7.71
C PHE A 16 -11.65 -3.20 7.29
N ALA A 17 -10.57 -3.82 7.76
CA ALA A 17 -10.27 -5.21 7.47
C ALA A 17 -11.37 -6.17 7.99
N GLN A 18 -11.94 -5.91 9.16
CA GLN A 18 -13.07 -6.65 9.69
C GLN A 18 -14.32 -6.54 8.80
N ALA A 19 -14.62 -5.34 8.31
CA ALA A 19 -15.75 -5.14 7.42
C ALA A 19 -15.57 -5.87 6.07
N GLU A 20 -14.34 -5.94 5.54
CA GLU A 20 -14.03 -6.71 4.33
C GLU A 20 -14.16 -8.21 4.56
N ALA A 21 -13.68 -8.75 5.69
CA ALA A 21 -13.82 -10.16 6.06
C ALA A 21 -15.30 -10.59 6.18
N LEU A 22 -16.17 -9.70 6.68
CA LEU A 22 -17.61 -9.95 6.74
C LEU A 22 -18.28 -9.91 5.35
N ARG A 23 -17.70 -9.16 4.41
CA ARG A 23 -18.23 -9.04 3.04
C ARG A 23 -17.83 -10.24 2.18
N ASP A 24 -16.62 -10.74 2.38
CA ASP A 24 -16.04 -11.86 1.62
C ASP A 24 -15.45 -12.90 2.58
N PRO A 25 -16.21 -13.97 2.91
CA PRO A 25 -15.75 -15.02 3.82
C PRO A 25 -14.50 -15.77 3.35
N ASP A 26 -14.20 -15.80 2.04
CA ASP A 26 -13.00 -16.45 1.52
C ASP A 26 -11.73 -15.70 1.94
N LEU A 27 -11.87 -14.45 2.35
CA LEU A 27 -10.78 -13.59 2.84
C LEU A 27 -10.70 -13.53 4.37
N GLU A 28 -11.53 -14.28 5.11
CA GLU A 28 -11.53 -14.26 6.59
C GLU A 28 -10.14 -14.57 7.17
N THR A 29 -9.48 -15.60 6.63
CA THR A 29 -8.14 -16.01 7.12
C THR A 29 -7.08 -14.96 6.88
N PRO A 30 -6.80 -14.46 5.66
CA PRO A 30 -5.77 -13.46 5.43
C PRO A 30 -6.08 -12.11 6.11
N LEU A 31 -7.33 -11.70 6.17
CA LEU A 31 -7.72 -10.48 6.87
C LEU A 31 -7.64 -10.64 8.40
N GLY A 32 -7.92 -11.82 8.93
CA GLY A 32 -7.71 -12.15 10.34
C GLY A 32 -6.24 -12.05 10.75
N GLN A 33 -5.32 -12.56 9.93
CA GLN A 33 -3.88 -12.44 10.14
C GLN A 33 -3.42 -10.97 10.10
N LEU A 34 -3.93 -10.18 9.17
CA LEU A 34 -3.67 -8.75 9.11
C LEU A 34 -4.12 -8.05 10.41
N ILE A 35 -5.35 -8.30 10.86
CA ILE A 35 -5.92 -7.70 12.08
C ILE A 35 -5.09 -8.07 13.31
N GLU A 36 -4.68 -9.34 13.43
CA GLU A 36 -3.82 -9.83 14.50
C GLU A 36 -2.46 -9.10 14.49
N GLY A 37 -1.81 -9.04 13.34
CA GLY A 37 -0.52 -8.34 13.17
C GLY A 37 -0.60 -6.85 13.49
N LEU A 38 -1.70 -6.19 13.15
CA LEU A 38 -1.98 -4.80 13.53
C LEU A 38 -2.23 -4.62 15.04
N GLY A 39 -2.41 -5.69 15.80
CA GLY A 39 -2.58 -5.66 17.27
C GLY A 39 -1.29 -5.38 18.02
N SER A 40 -0.12 -5.53 17.40
CA SER A 40 1.21 -5.43 18.02
C SER A 40 2.13 -4.53 17.21
N VAL A 41 1.75 -3.26 17.04
CA VAL A 41 2.53 -2.26 16.31
C VAL A 41 3.01 -1.16 17.23
N ASP A 42 4.23 -0.68 17.01
CA ASP A 42 4.82 0.44 17.73
C ASP A 42 4.92 1.67 16.82
N SER A 43 4.38 2.81 17.26
CA SER A 43 4.52 4.06 16.54
C SER A 43 5.99 4.48 16.47
N VAL A 44 6.44 4.87 15.27
CA VAL A 44 7.79 5.39 15.02
C VAL A 44 7.71 6.73 14.31
N ASN A 45 8.79 7.49 14.33
CA ASN A 45 8.88 8.73 13.57
C ASN A 45 9.62 8.43 12.26
N PRO A 46 8.94 8.45 11.12
CA PRO A 46 9.59 8.17 9.84
C PRO A 46 10.58 9.27 9.50
N GLU A 47 11.71 8.87 8.91
CA GLU A 47 12.62 9.83 8.28
C GLU A 47 11.99 10.33 6.97
N PRO A 48 12.08 11.64 6.70
CA PRO A 48 11.56 12.19 5.45
C PRO A 48 12.26 11.57 4.24
N GLY A 49 11.47 11.02 3.33
CA GLY A 49 11.97 10.49 2.06
C GLY A 49 12.20 11.57 1.02
N PRO A 50 12.83 11.22 -0.11
CA PRO A 50 12.99 12.12 -1.24
C PRO A 50 11.64 12.48 -1.87
N THR A 51 11.55 13.67 -2.46
CA THR A 51 10.39 14.01 -3.29
C THR A 51 10.54 13.35 -4.65
N LEU A 52 9.78 12.27 -4.89
CA LEU A 52 9.77 11.56 -6.15
C LEU A 52 8.90 12.27 -7.20
N PRO A 53 9.31 12.30 -8.49
CA PRO A 53 8.51 12.93 -9.56
C PRO A 53 7.08 12.39 -9.63
N VAL A 54 6.88 11.07 -9.63
CA VAL A 54 5.56 10.44 -9.67
C VAL A 54 4.67 10.88 -8.50
N VAL A 55 5.23 11.05 -7.31
CA VAL A 55 4.50 11.52 -6.12
C VAL A 55 4.10 12.98 -6.29
N ARG A 56 5.03 13.84 -6.70
CA ARG A 56 4.75 15.25 -6.95
C ARG A 56 3.66 15.46 -8.01
N ASP A 57 3.71 14.67 -9.08
CA ASP A 57 2.89 14.90 -10.27
C ASP A 57 1.51 14.22 -10.18
N HIS A 58 1.36 13.13 -9.42
CA HIS A 58 0.14 12.31 -9.43
C HIS A 58 -0.56 12.13 -8.08
N LEU A 59 0.13 12.27 -6.93
CA LEU A 59 -0.47 11.98 -5.63
C LEU A 59 -1.71 12.82 -5.34
N GLY A 60 -1.68 14.12 -5.66
CA GLY A 60 -2.81 15.01 -5.41
C GLY A 60 -4.07 14.54 -6.14
N ALA A 61 -3.97 14.32 -7.46
CA ALA A 61 -5.08 13.83 -8.27
C ALA A 61 -5.57 12.44 -7.84
N ALA A 62 -4.65 11.55 -7.44
CA ALA A 62 -5.00 10.23 -6.91
C ALA A 62 -5.80 10.32 -5.61
N LEU A 63 -5.43 11.21 -4.71
CA LEU A 63 -6.15 11.42 -3.44
C LEU A 63 -7.53 12.08 -3.66
N ASP A 64 -7.63 13.01 -4.60
CA ASP A 64 -8.91 13.64 -4.96
C ASP A 64 -9.90 12.63 -5.53
N ALA A 65 -9.41 11.68 -6.33
CA ALA A 65 -10.20 10.59 -6.91
C ALA A 65 -10.39 9.40 -5.96
N ALA A 66 -9.64 9.32 -4.85
CA ALA A 66 -9.74 8.22 -3.92
C ALA A 66 -11.10 8.17 -3.24
N SER A 67 -11.70 7.00 -3.15
CA SER A 67 -13.04 6.82 -2.60
C SER A 67 -13.12 5.62 -1.65
N GLY A 68 -14.25 5.51 -0.93
CA GLY A 68 -14.49 4.45 0.02
C GLY A 68 -13.60 4.49 1.27
N ALA A 69 -13.60 3.40 2.02
CA ALA A 69 -12.86 3.28 3.27
C ALA A 69 -11.33 3.30 3.05
N ALA A 70 -10.82 2.59 2.02
CA ALA A 70 -9.41 2.60 1.67
C ALA A 70 -8.89 4.01 1.35
N GLY A 71 -9.65 4.80 0.57
CA GLY A 71 -9.31 6.19 0.27
C GLY A 71 -9.33 7.08 1.52
N SER A 72 -10.24 6.83 2.45
CA SER A 72 -10.31 7.57 3.72
C SER A 72 -9.13 7.25 4.63
N LEU A 73 -8.76 5.97 4.74
CA LEU A 73 -7.57 5.53 5.48
C LEU A 73 -6.30 6.18 4.94
N LEU A 74 -6.12 6.13 3.61
CA LEU A 74 -4.94 6.70 2.98
C LEU A 74 -4.82 8.21 3.21
N ARG A 75 -5.92 8.97 3.07
CA ARG A 75 -5.93 10.41 3.38
C ARG A 75 -5.56 10.73 4.82
N GLY A 76 -5.89 9.82 5.76
CA GLY A 76 -5.57 9.98 7.19
C GLY A 76 -4.08 9.95 7.49
N VAL A 77 -3.24 9.30 6.67
CA VAL A 77 -1.81 9.09 6.94
C VAL A 77 -0.87 9.68 5.91
N VAL A 78 -1.38 10.00 4.72
CA VAL A 78 -0.55 10.34 3.55
C VAL A 78 0.46 11.46 3.81
N SER A 79 0.13 12.43 4.65
CA SER A 79 1.02 13.55 4.99
C SER A 79 2.25 13.15 5.81
N GLY A 80 2.20 11.99 6.47
CA GLY A 80 3.31 11.42 7.25
C GLY A 80 4.14 10.38 6.50
N LEU A 81 3.71 9.99 5.29
CA LEU A 81 4.37 8.92 4.55
C LEU A 81 5.72 9.36 3.96
N SER A 82 6.70 8.48 4.08
CA SER A 82 7.98 8.58 3.41
C SER A 82 7.96 7.72 2.14
N TRP A 83 7.89 8.37 0.98
CA TRP A 83 7.82 7.69 -0.31
C TRP A 83 9.21 7.30 -0.77
N VAL A 84 9.37 6.06 -1.23
CA VAL A 84 10.61 5.51 -1.77
C VAL A 84 10.42 5.01 -3.19
N GLN A 85 11.49 5.01 -3.97
CA GLN A 85 11.53 4.34 -5.26
C GLN A 85 12.10 2.94 -5.04
N PRO A 86 11.30 1.87 -5.20
CA PRO A 86 11.78 0.51 -5.02
C PRO A 86 12.62 0.04 -6.23
N TYR A 87 13.18 -1.16 -6.11
CA TYR A 87 13.88 -1.86 -7.21
C TYR A 87 15.14 -1.12 -7.72
N LEU A 88 15.90 -0.50 -6.81
CA LEU A 88 17.15 0.19 -7.17
C LEU A 88 18.20 -0.76 -7.76
N GLU A 89 18.18 -2.01 -7.36
CA GLU A 89 19.04 -3.09 -7.85
C GLU A 89 18.81 -3.41 -9.34
N HIS A 90 17.64 -3.08 -9.88
CA HIS A 90 17.27 -3.26 -11.29
C HIS A 90 17.48 -2.01 -12.14
N ALA A 91 18.26 -1.05 -11.67
CA ALA A 91 18.54 0.16 -12.43
C ALA A 91 19.33 -0.15 -13.71
N GLY A 92 18.87 0.37 -14.85
CA GLY A 92 19.45 0.11 -16.17
C GLY A 92 18.78 -1.02 -16.94
N GLU A 93 17.81 -1.71 -16.36
CA GLU A 93 16.94 -2.65 -17.07
C GLU A 93 15.75 -1.87 -17.65
N PRO A 94 15.54 -1.83 -18.99
CA PRO A 94 14.58 -0.89 -19.63
C PRO A 94 13.16 -0.98 -19.08
N ASP A 95 12.63 -2.20 -18.87
CA ASP A 95 11.27 -2.39 -18.35
C ASP A 95 11.16 -1.96 -16.90
N MET A 96 12.20 -2.21 -16.09
CA MET A 96 12.26 -1.79 -14.69
C MET A 96 12.51 -0.29 -14.55
N ASP A 97 13.30 0.32 -15.43
CA ASP A 97 13.47 1.77 -15.44
C ASP A 97 12.15 2.49 -15.80
N ALA A 98 11.36 1.95 -16.72
CA ALA A 98 10.03 2.46 -17.05
C ALA A 98 9.06 2.35 -15.86
N LEU A 99 9.03 1.20 -15.18
CA LEU A 99 8.27 1.03 -13.94
C LEU A 99 8.73 2.05 -12.88
N ARG A 100 10.01 2.09 -12.56
CA ARG A 100 10.57 2.93 -11.51
C ARG A 100 10.30 4.42 -11.73
N ALA A 101 10.29 4.88 -12.97
CA ALA A 101 9.99 6.28 -13.30
C ALA A 101 8.56 6.68 -12.91
N GLY A 102 7.60 5.75 -12.97
CA GLY A 102 6.19 5.99 -12.70
C GLY A 102 5.63 5.28 -11.48
N TYR A 103 6.47 4.81 -10.56
CA TYR A 103 6.04 4.03 -9.40
C TYR A 103 6.71 4.53 -8.12
N ALA A 104 5.95 4.61 -7.05
CA ALA A 104 6.45 4.87 -5.70
C ALA A 104 5.74 3.98 -4.68
N TYR A 105 6.47 3.64 -3.63
CA TYR A 105 5.96 2.89 -2.50
C TYR A 105 6.18 3.69 -1.21
N ALA A 106 5.24 3.63 -0.29
CA ALA A 106 5.38 4.22 1.04
C ALA A 106 4.93 3.20 2.12
N PRO A 107 5.84 2.74 2.99
CA PRO A 107 5.48 1.86 4.09
C PRO A 107 4.63 2.61 5.12
N ILE A 108 3.55 1.99 5.55
CA ILE A 108 2.69 2.47 6.63
C ILE A 108 3.00 1.70 7.91
N VAL A 109 2.99 0.37 7.83
CA VAL A 109 3.35 -0.57 8.90
C VAL A 109 4.41 -1.52 8.37
N GLY A 110 5.42 -1.85 9.14
CA GLY A 110 6.42 -2.85 8.77
C GLY A 110 7.75 -2.72 9.49
N ALA A 111 8.75 -3.47 9.03
CA ALA A 111 10.08 -3.48 9.59
C ALA A 111 10.88 -2.20 9.26
N LEU A 112 11.85 -1.89 10.10
CA LEU A 112 12.80 -0.77 9.94
C LEU A 112 14.06 -1.27 9.23
N ASP A 113 13.93 -1.77 8.02
CA ASP A 113 15.02 -2.31 7.24
C ASP A 113 15.01 -1.81 5.78
N GLY A 114 16.07 -2.09 5.04
CA GLY A 114 16.14 -1.79 3.60
C GLY A 114 15.93 -0.32 3.23
N GLY A 115 16.12 0.62 4.15
CA GLY A 115 15.88 2.05 3.92
C GLY A 115 14.40 2.44 3.98
N LEU A 116 13.52 1.53 4.42
CA LEU A 116 12.11 1.80 4.65
C LEU A 116 11.91 2.52 5.98
N SER A 117 10.98 3.47 5.99
CA SER A 117 10.65 4.29 7.16
C SER A 117 9.13 4.32 7.37
N PRO A 118 8.54 3.26 7.98
CA PRO A 118 7.12 3.18 8.24
C PRO A 118 6.68 4.14 9.36
N LEU A 119 5.37 4.37 9.45
CA LEU A 119 4.75 5.10 10.56
C LEU A 119 4.63 4.23 11.82
N TRP A 120 4.48 2.92 11.63
CA TRP A 120 4.41 1.92 12.71
C TRP A 120 5.35 0.76 12.41
N PHE A 121 6.16 0.42 13.41
CA PHE A 121 6.98 -0.79 13.35
C PHE A 121 6.12 -2.04 13.59
N SER A 122 6.38 -3.07 12.80
CA SER A 122 5.91 -4.44 13.00
C SER A 122 6.88 -5.41 12.36
N ASP A 123 7.09 -6.57 13.00
CA ASP A 123 7.79 -7.72 12.43
C ASP A 123 6.81 -8.82 11.94
N ALA A 124 5.53 -8.63 12.17
CA ALA A 124 4.47 -9.60 11.88
C ALA A 124 3.66 -9.25 10.63
N VAL A 125 3.51 -7.97 10.31
CA VAL A 125 2.70 -7.50 9.18
C VAL A 125 3.40 -6.35 8.46
N PHE A 126 3.19 -6.33 7.14
CA PHE A 126 3.67 -5.28 6.26
C PHE A 126 2.48 -4.67 5.51
N ALA A 127 2.29 -3.36 5.63
CA ALA A 127 1.26 -2.63 4.91
C ALA A 127 1.82 -1.31 4.39
N GLY A 128 1.44 -0.93 3.18
CA GLY A 128 1.94 0.29 2.57
C GLY A 128 0.98 0.85 1.53
N ALA A 129 1.34 1.99 1.00
CA ALA A 129 0.67 2.63 -0.12
C ALA A 129 1.53 2.53 -1.37
N VAL A 130 0.91 2.16 -2.48
CA VAL A 130 1.50 2.20 -3.81
C VAL A 130 0.90 3.37 -4.57
N LEU A 131 1.74 4.15 -5.22
CA LEU A 131 1.34 5.12 -6.22
C LEU A 131 1.95 4.75 -7.55
N GLN A 132 1.08 4.48 -8.53
CA GLN A 132 1.46 4.14 -9.89
C GLN A 132 0.89 5.19 -10.83
N GLY A 133 1.73 5.78 -11.66
CA GLY A 133 1.34 6.74 -12.68
C GLY A 133 0.47 6.11 -13.78
N PRO A 134 -0.18 6.93 -14.61
CA PRO A 134 -0.96 6.44 -15.75
C PRO A 134 -0.10 5.63 -16.71
N ASP A 135 -0.68 4.56 -17.25
CA ASP A 135 -0.07 3.68 -18.27
C ASP A 135 1.26 3.02 -17.88
N VAL A 136 1.60 3.05 -16.58
CA VAL A 136 2.77 2.34 -16.06
C VAL A 136 2.46 0.86 -15.96
N VAL A 137 3.32 0.03 -16.53
CA VAL A 137 3.23 -1.43 -16.48
C VAL A 137 4.12 -1.94 -15.35
N TYR A 138 3.53 -2.70 -14.44
CA TYR A 138 4.30 -3.46 -13.46
C TYR A 138 4.55 -4.86 -14.05
N PRO A 139 5.80 -5.24 -14.33
CA PRO A 139 6.11 -6.52 -14.94
C PRO A 139 5.59 -7.71 -14.13
N SER A 140 5.20 -8.77 -14.82
CA SER A 140 4.76 -10.00 -14.17
C SER A 140 5.87 -10.56 -13.29
N HIS A 141 5.53 -10.88 -12.05
CA HIS A 141 6.45 -11.42 -11.05
C HIS A 141 5.73 -12.42 -10.15
N VAL A 142 6.49 -13.17 -9.39
CA VAL A 142 6.00 -14.11 -8.39
C VAL A 142 6.79 -13.97 -7.11
N HIS A 143 6.13 -14.12 -5.98
CA HIS A 143 6.75 -14.16 -4.65
C HIS A 143 5.94 -15.08 -3.72
N LYS A 144 6.52 -15.38 -2.56
CA LYS A 144 5.92 -16.32 -1.61
C LYS A 144 4.93 -15.68 -0.64
N ALA A 145 4.95 -14.35 -0.52
CA ALA A 145 4.07 -13.65 0.40
C ALA A 145 2.64 -13.62 -0.14
N ALA A 146 1.67 -13.90 0.71
CA ALA A 146 0.28 -13.60 0.42
C ALA A 146 0.05 -12.08 0.50
N GLU A 147 -0.66 -11.52 -0.46
CA GLU A 147 -0.87 -10.07 -0.57
C GLU A 147 -2.34 -9.71 -0.76
N LEU A 148 -2.73 -8.63 -0.09
CA LEU A 148 -4.03 -7.99 -0.21
C LEU A 148 -3.86 -6.60 -0.81
N TYR A 149 -4.50 -6.31 -1.94
CA TYR A 149 -4.48 -5.01 -2.58
C TYR A 149 -5.85 -4.37 -2.57
N TRP A 150 -5.96 -3.18 -1.97
CA TRP A 150 -7.15 -2.35 -2.07
C TRP A 150 -6.94 -1.24 -3.09
N VAL A 151 -7.73 -1.26 -4.15
CA VAL A 151 -7.72 -0.16 -5.12
C VAL A 151 -8.40 1.05 -4.49
N ALA A 152 -7.62 2.07 -4.14
CA ALA A 152 -8.13 3.29 -3.52
C ALA A 152 -8.56 4.34 -4.55
N SER A 153 -7.90 4.37 -5.71
CA SER A 153 -8.07 5.38 -6.75
C SER A 153 -7.67 4.84 -8.12
N GLY A 154 -8.23 5.40 -9.18
CA GLY A 154 -7.91 5.03 -10.56
C GLY A 154 -8.48 3.68 -10.98
N THR A 155 -7.89 3.11 -12.03
CA THR A 155 -8.28 1.80 -12.57
C THR A 155 -7.04 0.95 -12.75
N ALA A 156 -7.00 -0.21 -12.09
CA ALA A 156 -5.95 -1.19 -12.23
C ALA A 156 -6.35 -2.26 -13.25
N ARG A 157 -5.52 -2.49 -14.26
CA ARG A 157 -5.59 -3.68 -15.10
C ARG A 157 -4.68 -4.72 -14.48
N TRP A 158 -5.25 -5.82 -14.00
CA TRP A 158 -4.60 -6.81 -13.17
C TRP A 158 -4.48 -8.15 -13.87
N GLN A 159 -3.34 -8.83 -13.72
CA GLN A 159 -3.11 -10.16 -14.23
C GLN A 159 -2.93 -11.17 -13.10
N LYS A 160 -3.65 -12.28 -13.15
CA LYS A 160 -3.41 -13.47 -12.32
C LYS A 160 -3.32 -14.70 -13.22
N GLY A 161 -2.15 -15.30 -13.31
CA GLY A 161 -1.88 -16.31 -14.35
C GLY A 161 -2.00 -15.71 -15.77
N ASP A 162 -2.79 -16.35 -16.62
CA ASP A 162 -3.06 -15.88 -17.98
C ASP A 162 -4.30 -14.97 -18.09
N GLU A 163 -5.02 -14.79 -16.99
CA GLU A 163 -6.27 -14.01 -16.97
C GLU A 163 -6.03 -12.55 -16.61
N TRP A 164 -6.73 -11.66 -17.33
CA TRP A 164 -6.74 -10.23 -17.09
C TRP A 164 -8.09 -9.75 -16.60
N SER A 165 -8.06 -8.88 -15.59
CA SER A 165 -9.26 -8.24 -15.02
C SER A 165 -9.04 -6.73 -14.84
N ILE A 166 -10.14 -5.99 -14.68
CA ILE A 166 -10.13 -4.54 -14.46
C ILE A 166 -10.76 -4.27 -13.11
N HIS A 167 -10.05 -3.53 -12.27
CA HIS A 167 -10.45 -3.22 -10.91
C HIS A 167 -10.47 -1.70 -10.68
N GLY A 168 -11.58 -1.22 -10.16
CA GLY A 168 -11.76 0.16 -9.76
C GLY A 168 -11.70 0.36 -8.24
N PRO A 169 -11.88 1.62 -7.78
CA PRO A 169 -11.84 1.93 -6.35
C PRO A 169 -12.83 1.11 -5.53
N GLY A 170 -12.39 0.62 -4.38
CA GLY A 170 -13.16 -0.26 -3.49
C GLY A 170 -13.00 -1.75 -3.78
N THR A 171 -12.30 -2.14 -4.84
CA THR A 171 -12.00 -3.56 -5.09
C THR A 171 -10.85 -4.02 -4.19
N LEU A 172 -11.03 -5.20 -3.59
CA LEU A 172 -9.98 -5.95 -2.91
C LEU A 172 -9.53 -7.10 -3.80
N ILE A 173 -8.22 -7.23 -3.98
CA ILE A 173 -7.58 -8.29 -4.78
C ILE A 173 -6.69 -9.08 -3.84
N PHE A 174 -6.82 -10.40 -3.86
CA PHE A 174 -6.00 -11.31 -3.06
C PHE A 174 -5.10 -12.16 -3.95
N HIS A 175 -3.83 -12.20 -3.60
CA HIS A 175 -2.79 -13.07 -4.15
C HIS A 175 -2.27 -13.98 -3.06
N ASP A 176 -2.31 -15.29 -3.29
CA ASP A 176 -1.82 -16.38 -2.48
C ASP A 176 -0.70 -17.14 -3.20
#